data_c531429b82a5f5dab84a61f5adff496b
#
_entry.id   c531429b82a5f5dab84a61f5adff496b
#
_cell.length_a   1.000
_cell.length_b   1.000
_cell.length_c   1.000
_cell.angle_alpha   90.00
_cell.angle_beta   90.00
_cell.angle_gamma   90.00
#
_symmetry.space_group_name_H-M   'P 1'
#
loop_
_entity.id
_entity.type
_entity.pdbx_description
1 polymer ?
#
loop_
_entity_poly.entity_id
_entity_poly.type
_entity_poly.pdbx_seq_one_letter_code
_entity_poly.pdbx_strand_id
1 'polypeptide(L)'
;MSRYADVHKNTSGPGDARPTALQIVRDEGLEGTLTDKVFLITGTSAGIGVEVGRAIAATGARVFLAVRDLEKGKAACSSFLKPGQVDLILLDTSDMSSVRACAVEFLENSSTLNVLINNAAIMATPTRIETKDGFEQQLATNYLGHFLLFWLLKDALLKGSTPEFNSRVVNVSSSGHHASEIIYHDFQLKAADAYNPFKAYGQSKLAQIYMSNYIDRVYGPKGLHATSLMPGGIASNLQKHLPESVHKDMKENPRTINFMKSPEQGAATTVLAAVGKEWEGKGGKYLENCQPSMPHPLIPGMMGYKDYIYDSEKENRTWRLTLETLGLQETS
;
A
#
# COMPACT_ATOMS: atom_id res chain seq x y z
N MET A 1 13.31 -7.59 18.08
CA MET A 1 13.58 -7.83 16.64
C MET A 1 12.48 -8.74 16.12
N SER A 2 12.00 -8.50 14.89
CA SER A 2 11.02 -9.39 14.25
C SER A 2 11.59 -10.81 14.11
N ARG A 3 10.72 -11.84 14.19
CA ARG A 3 11.10 -13.25 13.96
C ARG A 3 11.72 -13.49 12.59
N TYR A 4 11.53 -12.58 11.64
CA TYR A 4 12.03 -12.68 10.27
C TYR A 4 13.30 -11.85 10.01
N ALA A 5 13.87 -11.17 11.02
CA ALA A 5 15.00 -10.26 10.82
C ALA A 5 16.23 -10.95 10.22
N ASP A 6 16.54 -12.16 10.70
CA ASP A 6 17.79 -12.86 10.32
C ASP A 6 17.77 -13.36 8.86
N VAL A 7 16.63 -13.83 8.37
CA VAL A 7 16.51 -14.31 6.98
C VAL A 7 16.61 -13.19 5.92
N HIS A 8 16.53 -11.93 6.35
CA HIS A 8 16.74 -10.78 5.48
C HIS A 8 18.18 -10.26 5.44
N LYS A 9 19.11 -10.82 6.25
CA LYS A 9 20.52 -10.39 6.27
C LYS A 9 21.33 -10.96 5.10
N ASN A 10 21.07 -12.21 4.73
CA ASN A 10 21.82 -12.93 3.70
C ASN A 10 20.86 -13.42 2.62
N THR A 11 20.53 -12.53 1.68
CA THR A 11 19.58 -12.81 0.61
C THR A 11 20.25 -13.42 -0.61
N SER A 12 19.57 -14.35 -1.29
CA SER A 12 20.06 -15.03 -2.49
C SER A 12 19.09 -14.94 -3.68
N GLY A 13 18.10 -14.03 -3.61
CA GLY A 13 17.19 -13.75 -4.68
C GLY A 13 15.78 -14.32 -4.48
N PRO A 14 14.92 -14.22 -5.49
CA PRO A 14 13.53 -14.68 -5.41
C PRO A 14 13.42 -16.15 -5.03
N GLY A 15 12.60 -16.46 -4.03
CA GLY A 15 12.36 -17.82 -3.54
C GLY A 15 13.36 -18.31 -2.48
N ASP A 16 14.22 -17.44 -1.96
CA ASP A 16 15.11 -17.75 -0.84
C ASP A 16 14.33 -17.90 0.51
N ALA A 17 15.04 -17.95 1.63
CA ALA A 17 14.48 -18.20 2.95
C ALA A 17 13.58 -17.07 3.50
N ARG A 18 13.45 -15.93 2.80
CA ARG A 18 12.56 -14.85 3.22
C ARG A 18 11.10 -15.31 3.19
N PRO A 19 10.26 -14.89 4.16
CA PRO A 19 8.89 -15.38 4.26
C PRO A 19 8.04 -14.96 3.06
N THR A 20 7.11 -15.82 2.68
CA THR A 20 6.01 -15.47 1.78
C THR A 20 4.81 -14.92 2.57
N ALA A 21 3.88 -14.25 1.89
CA ALA A 21 2.64 -13.76 2.50
C ALA A 21 1.83 -14.89 3.15
N LEU A 22 1.73 -16.04 2.48
CA LEU A 22 1.01 -17.21 3.01
C LEU A 22 1.75 -17.81 4.23
N GLN A 23 3.09 -17.76 4.24
CA GLN A 23 3.87 -18.16 5.41
C GLN A 23 3.55 -17.28 6.63
N ILE A 24 3.40 -15.95 6.44
CA ILE A 24 2.98 -15.05 7.52
C ILE A 24 1.63 -15.50 8.13
N VAL A 25 0.63 -15.79 7.30
CA VAL A 25 -0.69 -16.25 7.76
C VAL A 25 -0.58 -17.54 8.59
N ARG A 26 0.23 -18.48 8.16
CA ARG A 26 0.48 -19.76 8.86
C ARG A 26 1.21 -19.54 10.18
N ASP A 27 2.27 -18.76 10.17
CA ASP A 27 3.08 -18.47 11.36
C ASP A 27 2.32 -17.69 12.43
N GLU A 28 1.35 -16.87 12.02
CA GLU A 28 0.41 -16.19 12.91
C GLU A 28 -0.74 -17.10 13.39
N GLY A 29 -0.88 -18.31 12.80
CA GLY A 29 -1.96 -19.27 13.12
C GLY A 29 -3.33 -18.75 12.68
N LEU A 30 -3.41 -18.06 11.53
CA LEU A 30 -4.62 -17.37 11.10
C LEU A 30 -5.38 -18.07 9.96
N GLU A 31 -4.92 -19.23 9.47
CA GLU A 31 -5.64 -19.97 8.42
C GLU A 31 -7.07 -20.32 8.89
N GLY A 32 -8.08 -19.83 8.16
CA GLY A 32 -9.49 -20.08 8.44
C GLY A 32 -10.07 -19.42 9.71
N THR A 33 -9.33 -18.51 10.38
CA THR A 33 -9.75 -17.98 11.70
C THR A 33 -10.37 -16.60 11.67
N LEU A 34 -10.28 -15.86 10.55
CA LEU A 34 -10.78 -14.47 10.44
C LEU A 34 -12.11 -14.40 9.67
N THR A 35 -12.99 -15.38 9.83
CA THR A 35 -14.24 -15.52 9.07
C THR A 35 -15.25 -14.39 9.30
N ASP A 36 -15.13 -13.66 10.39
CA ASP A 36 -15.93 -12.49 10.77
C ASP A 36 -15.29 -11.15 10.36
N LYS A 37 -14.10 -11.15 9.73
CA LYS A 37 -13.38 -9.94 9.35
C LYS A 37 -13.55 -9.63 7.87
N VAL A 38 -13.53 -8.33 7.55
CA VAL A 38 -13.73 -7.78 6.21
C VAL A 38 -12.50 -7.01 5.76
N PHE A 39 -12.02 -7.32 4.56
CA PHE A 39 -10.84 -6.71 3.94
C PHE A 39 -11.18 -6.10 2.59
N LEU A 40 -10.56 -4.96 2.29
CA LEU A 40 -10.56 -4.35 0.95
C LEU A 40 -9.12 -4.13 0.50
N ILE A 41 -8.75 -4.67 -0.67
CA ILE A 41 -7.38 -4.66 -1.18
C ILE A 41 -7.38 -4.07 -2.58
N THR A 42 -6.61 -3.00 -2.83
CA THR A 42 -6.53 -2.38 -4.15
C THR A 42 -5.39 -2.95 -5.00
N GLY A 43 -5.60 -3.02 -6.33
CA GLY A 43 -4.57 -3.42 -7.28
C GLY A 43 -4.25 -4.92 -7.29
N THR A 44 -5.28 -5.76 -7.25
CA THR A 44 -5.17 -7.23 -7.15
C THR A 44 -5.23 -7.95 -8.50
N SER A 45 -4.94 -7.26 -9.61
CA SER A 45 -4.92 -7.88 -10.95
C SER A 45 -3.52 -8.30 -11.43
N ALA A 46 -2.46 -8.00 -10.67
CA ALA A 46 -1.09 -8.40 -10.98
C ALA A 46 -0.15 -8.22 -9.77
N GLY A 47 1.00 -8.89 -9.81
CA GLY A 47 2.11 -8.69 -8.87
C GLY A 47 1.75 -9.01 -7.42
N ILE A 48 2.30 -8.22 -6.49
CA ILE A 48 2.14 -8.47 -5.05
C ILE A 48 0.69 -8.40 -4.57
N GLY A 49 -0.17 -7.61 -5.21
CA GLY A 49 -1.57 -7.49 -4.82
C GLY A 49 -2.35 -8.80 -4.94
N VAL A 50 -2.03 -9.64 -5.93
CA VAL A 50 -2.61 -10.99 -6.08
C VAL A 50 -2.22 -11.87 -4.89
N GLU A 51 -0.95 -11.84 -4.50
CA GLU A 51 -0.43 -12.67 -3.41
C GLU A 51 -0.89 -12.18 -2.02
N VAL A 52 -1.07 -10.85 -1.85
CA VAL A 52 -1.76 -10.30 -0.68
C VAL A 52 -3.19 -10.83 -0.62
N GLY A 53 -3.94 -10.72 -1.72
CA GLY A 53 -5.33 -11.23 -1.81
C GLY A 53 -5.43 -12.72 -1.51
N ARG A 54 -4.53 -13.54 -2.08
CA ARG A 54 -4.45 -14.99 -1.85
C ARG A 54 -4.21 -15.30 -0.37
N ALA A 55 -3.25 -14.64 0.25
CA ALA A 55 -2.88 -14.86 1.65
C ALA A 55 -4.01 -14.45 2.60
N ILE A 56 -4.64 -13.31 2.36
CA ILE A 56 -5.79 -12.86 3.17
C ILE A 56 -7.01 -13.77 2.96
N ALA A 57 -7.27 -14.24 1.73
CA ALA A 57 -8.34 -15.22 1.47
C ALA A 57 -8.15 -16.52 2.28
N ALA A 58 -6.91 -16.98 2.48
CA ALA A 58 -6.60 -18.16 3.27
C ALA A 58 -6.95 -18.01 4.77
N THR A 59 -7.11 -16.79 5.27
CA THR A 59 -7.58 -16.54 6.64
C THR A 59 -9.07 -16.82 6.85
N GLY A 60 -9.82 -17.07 5.76
CA GLY A 60 -11.28 -17.25 5.80
C GLY A 60 -12.07 -15.95 5.81
N ALA A 61 -11.40 -14.80 5.81
CA ALA A 61 -12.03 -13.48 5.83
C ALA A 61 -12.91 -13.20 4.60
N ARG A 62 -13.86 -12.28 4.75
CA ARG A 62 -14.57 -11.64 3.63
C ARG A 62 -13.60 -10.66 2.95
N VAL A 63 -13.31 -10.87 1.66
CA VAL A 63 -12.30 -10.09 0.94
C VAL A 63 -12.88 -9.46 -0.33
N PHE A 64 -12.77 -8.15 -0.45
CA PHE A 64 -13.04 -7.40 -1.67
C PHE A 64 -11.71 -7.09 -2.38
N LEU A 65 -11.55 -7.63 -3.57
CA LEU A 65 -10.39 -7.46 -4.42
C LEU A 65 -10.67 -6.36 -5.45
N ALA A 66 -10.17 -5.15 -5.18
CA ALA A 66 -10.44 -4.01 -6.03
C ALA A 66 -9.48 -3.96 -7.23
N VAL A 67 -10.07 -3.96 -8.42
CA VAL A 67 -9.36 -4.04 -9.71
C VAL A 67 -9.93 -3.02 -10.71
N ARG A 68 -9.07 -2.48 -11.56
CA ARG A 68 -9.47 -1.57 -12.64
C ARG A 68 -10.12 -2.28 -13.84
N ASP A 69 -9.88 -3.57 -13.98
CA ASP A 69 -10.36 -4.41 -15.08
C ASP A 69 -10.79 -5.75 -14.47
N LEU A 70 -12.10 -5.99 -14.44
CA LEU A 70 -12.69 -7.16 -13.81
C LEU A 70 -12.26 -8.47 -14.47
N GLU A 71 -12.11 -8.49 -15.80
CA GLU A 71 -11.69 -9.71 -16.51
C GLU A 71 -10.23 -10.07 -16.19
N LYS A 72 -9.35 -9.08 -16.15
CA LYS A 72 -7.97 -9.31 -15.70
C LYS A 72 -7.90 -9.71 -14.23
N GLY A 73 -8.71 -9.09 -13.38
CA GLY A 73 -8.83 -9.46 -11.97
C GLY A 73 -9.29 -10.90 -11.80
N LYS A 74 -10.35 -11.29 -12.53
CA LYS A 74 -10.89 -12.65 -12.54
C LYS A 74 -9.85 -13.68 -12.99
N ALA A 75 -9.13 -13.40 -14.07
CA ALA A 75 -8.06 -14.26 -14.55
C ALA A 75 -6.94 -14.43 -13.51
N ALA A 76 -6.46 -13.30 -12.93
CA ALA A 76 -5.35 -13.30 -11.97
C ALA A 76 -5.69 -13.98 -10.63
N CYS A 77 -6.93 -13.86 -10.16
CA CYS A 77 -7.37 -14.35 -8.86
C CYS A 77 -8.18 -15.66 -8.93
N SER A 78 -8.37 -16.25 -10.13
CA SER A 78 -9.26 -17.39 -10.39
C SER A 78 -9.10 -18.55 -9.44
N SER A 79 -7.87 -18.83 -8.99
CA SER A 79 -7.55 -19.97 -8.11
C SER A 79 -8.04 -19.80 -6.66
N PHE A 80 -8.45 -18.60 -6.24
CA PHE A 80 -8.90 -18.33 -4.87
C PHE A 80 -10.14 -17.44 -4.79
N LEU A 81 -10.73 -17.03 -5.92
CA LEU A 81 -12.04 -16.39 -5.94
C LEU A 81 -13.10 -17.38 -5.39
N LYS A 82 -13.95 -16.88 -4.52
CA LYS A 82 -15.03 -17.65 -3.91
C LYS A 82 -16.22 -16.72 -3.67
N PRO A 83 -17.27 -16.81 -4.49
CA PRO A 83 -18.42 -15.94 -4.40
C PRO A 83 -18.98 -15.83 -2.97
N GLY A 84 -19.21 -14.61 -2.51
CA GLY A 84 -19.67 -14.34 -1.15
C GLY A 84 -18.59 -14.33 -0.08
N GLN A 85 -17.36 -14.78 -0.38
CA GLN A 85 -16.21 -14.68 0.53
C GLN A 85 -15.08 -13.86 -0.08
N VAL A 86 -14.72 -14.11 -1.35
CA VAL A 86 -13.66 -13.39 -2.07
C VAL A 86 -14.22 -12.94 -3.39
N ASP A 87 -14.58 -11.67 -3.47
CA ASP A 87 -15.22 -11.08 -4.65
C ASP A 87 -14.38 -9.94 -5.23
N LEU A 88 -14.57 -9.71 -6.53
CA LEU A 88 -14.00 -8.56 -7.22
C LEU A 88 -14.92 -7.34 -7.06
N ILE A 89 -14.31 -6.16 -6.98
CA ILE A 89 -14.98 -4.87 -7.03
C ILE A 89 -14.24 -3.93 -8.00
N LEU A 90 -14.99 -3.15 -8.77
CA LEU A 90 -14.38 -2.25 -9.77
C LEU A 90 -13.80 -1.00 -9.10
N LEU A 91 -12.52 -0.71 -9.37
CA LEU A 91 -11.85 0.49 -8.86
C LEU A 91 -10.72 0.95 -9.76
N ASP A 92 -10.83 2.13 -10.32
CA ASP A 92 -9.70 2.89 -10.85
C ASP A 92 -9.34 4.01 -9.87
N THR A 93 -8.21 3.88 -9.18
CA THR A 93 -7.74 4.88 -8.20
C THR A 93 -7.31 6.21 -8.84
N SER A 94 -7.13 6.27 -10.16
CA SER A 94 -6.86 7.51 -10.89
C SER A 94 -8.12 8.33 -11.23
N ASP A 95 -9.30 7.77 -10.97
CA ASP A 95 -10.61 8.31 -11.28
C ASP A 95 -11.42 8.48 -9.99
N MET A 96 -11.61 9.73 -9.56
CA MET A 96 -12.32 10.01 -8.31
C MET A 96 -13.79 9.57 -8.34
N SER A 97 -14.43 9.53 -9.51
CA SER A 97 -15.79 8.99 -9.63
C SER A 97 -15.83 7.46 -9.46
N SER A 98 -14.83 6.75 -9.98
CA SER A 98 -14.68 5.31 -9.75
C SER A 98 -14.42 4.99 -8.27
N VAL A 99 -13.62 5.81 -7.60
CA VAL A 99 -13.37 5.65 -6.16
C VAL A 99 -14.65 5.81 -5.34
N ARG A 100 -15.50 6.81 -5.68
CA ARG A 100 -16.79 7.02 -5.01
C ARG A 100 -17.76 5.86 -5.29
N ALA A 101 -17.85 5.40 -6.53
CA ALA A 101 -18.68 4.26 -6.89
C ALA A 101 -18.26 2.97 -6.15
N CYS A 102 -16.96 2.70 -6.08
CA CYS A 102 -16.42 1.57 -5.33
C CYS A 102 -16.77 1.64 -3.83
N ALA A 103 -16.67 2.82 -3.23
CA ALA A 103 -17.02 2.98 -1.82
C ALA A 103 -18.53 2.75 -1.58
N VAL A 104 -19.40 3.22 -2.48
CA VAL A 104 -20.87 2.96 -2.40
C VAL A 104 -21.14 1.47 -2.53
N GLU A 105 -20.61 0.80 -3.57
CA GLU A 105 -20.77 -0.65 -3.78
C GLU A 105 -20.26 -1.45 -2.59
N PHE A 106 -19.10 -1.08 -2.01
CA PHE A 106 -18.59 -1.71 -0.80
C PHE A 106 -19.58 -1.59 0.36
N LEU A 107 -20.09 -0.37 0.62
CA LEU A 107 -21.00 -0.10 1.76
C LEU A 107 -22.37 -0.77 1.59
N GLU A 108 -22.82 -1.04 0.38
CA GLU A 108 -24.01 -1.85 0.09
C GLU A 108 -23.80 -3.33 0.48
N ASN A 109 -22.54 -3.83 0.41
CA ASN A 109 -22.17 -5.21 0.68
C ASN A 109 -21.62 -5.45 2.10
N SER A 110 -21.11 -4.42 2.77
CA SER A 110 -20.62 -4.49 4.16
C SER A 110 -20.71 -3.16 4.87
N SER A 111 -21.27 -3.14 6.08
CA SER A 111 -21.32 -1.96 6.94
C SER A 111 -20.05 -1.78 7.79
N THR A 112 -19.12 -2.72 7.76
CA THR A 112 -17.85 -2.70 8.52
C THR A 112 -16.69 -3.03 7.60
N LEU A 113 -15.52 -2.47 7.90
CA LEU A 113 -14.25 -2.78 7.27
C LEU A 113 -13.20 -2.94 8.37
N ASN A 114 -12.51 -4.06 8.40
CA ASN A 114 -11.46 -4.28 9.39
C ASN A 114 -10.09 -3.86 8.86
N VAL A 115 -9.81 -4.13 7.58
CA VAL A 115 -8.51 -3.77 7.01
C VAL A 115 -8.66 -3.22 5.59
N LEU A 116 -8.10 -2.02 5.35
CA LEU A 116 -7.93 -1.41 4.04
C LEU A 116 -6.46 -1.51 3.61
N ILE A 117 -6.18 -2.20 2.50
CA ILE A 117 -4.83 -2.32 1.94
C ILE A 117 -4.74 -1.52 0.64
N ASN A 118 -4.08 -0.37 0.71
CA ASN A 118 -3.83 0.55 -0.40
C ASN A 118 -2.55 0.12 -1.13
N ASN A 119 -2.70 -0.84 -2.06
CA ASN A 119 -1.58 -1.45 -2.77
C ASN A 119 -1.45 -0.99 -4.23
N ALA A 120 -2.53 -0.58 -4.90
CA ALA A 120 -2.49 -0.16 -6.30
C ALA A 120 -1.47 0.97 -6.54
N ALA A 121 -0.64 0.85 -7.59
CA ALA A 121 0.34 1.89 -7.91
C ALA A 121 0.76 1.86 -9.39
N ILE A 122 1.24 3.03 -9.85
CA ILE A 122 2.03 3.21 -11.06
C ILE A 122 3.35 3.89 -10.72
N MET A 123 4.36 3.76 -11.56
CA MET A 123 5.68 4.32 -11.31
C MET A 123 6.31 4.87 -12.57
N ALA A 124 6.98 6.01 -12.44
CA ALA A 124 7.89 6.61 -13.41
C ALA A 124 7.25 6.80 -14.80
N THR A 125 6.00 7.29 -14.87
CA THR A 125 5.39 7.69 -16.15
C THR A 125 6.30 8.71 -16.85
N PRO A 126 6.69 8.48 -18.12
CA PRO A 126 7.76 9.26 -18.76
C PRO A 126 7.47 10.76 -18.84
N THR A 127 6.21 11.12 -19.03
CA THR A 127 5.73 12.50 -19.12
C THR A 127 4.64 12.75 -18.09
N ARG A 128 4.41 14.02 -17.75
CA ARG A 128 3.27 14.40 -16.95
C ARG A 128 1.98 14.08 -17.70
N ILE A 129 1.17 13.22 -17.12
CA ILE A 129 -0.17 12.88 -17.60
C ILE A 129 -1.16 13.43 -16.59
N GLU A 130 -2.21 14.08 -17.08
CA GLU A 130 -3.31 14.56 -16.26
C GLU A 130 -4.49 13.59 -16.35
N THR A 131 -5.05 13.27 -15.19
CA THR A 131 -6.27 12.46 -15.10
C THR A 131 -7.49 13.28 -15.54
N LYS A 132 -8.63 12.63 -15.73
CA LYS A 132 -9.88 13.34 -16.07
C LYS A 132 -10.33 14.33 -14.98
N ASP A 133 -9.88 14.12 -13.75
CA ASP A 133 -10.15 15.01 -12.61
C ASP A 133 -9.13 16.17 -12.50
N GLY A 134 -8.17 16.29 -13.44
CA GLY A 134 -7.18 17.35 -13.48
C GLY A 134 -5.95 17.13 -12.59
N PHE A 135 -5.72 15.90 -12.10
CA PHE A 135 -4.61 15.58 -11.21
C PHE A 135 -3.43 14.94 -11.95
N GLU A 136 -2.20 15.14 -11.43
CA GLU A 136 -1.03 14.39 -11.91
C GLU A 136 -1.25 12.88 -11.65
N GLN A 137 -1.00 12.06 -12.66
CA GLN A 137 -1.44 10.67 -12.70
C GLN A 137 -0.82 9.79 -11.59
N GLN A 138 0.47 9.97 -11.25
CA GLN A 138 1.09 9.18 -10.19
C GLN A 138 0.58 9.60 -8.81
N LEU A 139 0.40 10.91 -8.60
CA LEU A 139 -0.19 11.44 -7.37
C LEU A 139 -1.64 10.97 -7.21
N ALA A 140 -2.43 11.04 -8.29
CA ALA A 140 -3.82 10.59 -8.29
C ALA A 140 -3.92 9.09 -7.96
N THR A 141 -3.22 8.25 -8.73
CA THR A 141 -3.33 6.79 -8.62
C THR A 141 -2.79 6.27 -7.29
N ASN A 142 -1.60 6.74 -6.88
CA ASN A 142 -0.90 6.17 -5.73
C ASN A 142 -1.41 6.74 -4.41
N TYR A 143 -1.91 7.97 -4.41
CA TYR A 143 -2.22 8.68 -3.17
C TYR A 143 -3.65 9.23 -3.10
N LEU A 144 -4.05 10.16 -3.99
CA LEU A 144 -5.34 10.86 -3.86
C LEU A 144 -6.53 9.89 -3.92
N GLY A 145 -6.50 8.91 -4.81
CA GLY A 145 -7.54 7.88 -4.91
C GLY A 145 -7.62 7.02 -3.64
N HIS A 146 -6.49 6.63 -3.07
CA HIS A 146 -6.45 5.88 -1.81
C HIS A 146 -6.88 6.71 -0.61
N PHE A 147 -6.49 8.00 -0.59
CA PHE A 147 -6.95 8.93 0.44
C PHE A 147 -8.48 9.09 0.38
N LEU A 148 -9.04 9.31 -0.81
CA LEU A 148 -10.49 9.44 -0.98
C LEU A 148 -11.21 8.13 -0.59
N LEU A 149 -10.68 6.97 -0.96
CA LEU A 149 -11.25 5.68 -0.58
C LEU A 149 -11.27 5.51 0.95
N PHE A 150 -10.14 5.79 1.60
CA PHE A 150 -10.07 5.81 3.07
C PHE A 150 -11.09 6.78 3.66
N TRP A 151 -11.17 8.01 3.14
CA TRP A 151 -12.07 9.04 3.64
C TRP A 151 -13.54 8.61 3.61
N LEU A 152 -13.95 7.97 2.51
CA LEU A 152 -15.31 7.48 2.33
C LEU A 152 -15.63 6.25 3.18
N LEU A 153 -14.62 5.43 3.50
CA LEU A 153 -14.79 4.19 4.27
C LEU A 153 -14.34 4.32 5.74
N LYS A 154 -13.92 5.49 6.18
CA LYS A 154 -13.41 5.74 7.53
C LYS A 154 -14.37 5.28 8.62
N ASP A 155 -15.64 5.57 8.48
CA ASP A 155 -16.64 5.20 9.48
C ASP A 155 -16.88 3.68 9.51
N ALA A 156 -16.80 3.00 8.37
CA ALA A 156 -16.84 1.54 8.31
C ALA A 156 -15.59 0.91 8.97
N LEU A 157 -14.41 1.54 8.84
CA LEU A 157 -13.19 1.13 9.53
C LEU A 157 -13.34 1.32 11.05
N LEU A 158 -13.80 2.48 11.51
CA LEU A 158 -14.03 2.73 12.93
C LEU A 158 -15.06 1.77 13.52
N LYS A 159 -16.12 1.47 12.79
CA LYS A 159 -17.16 0.52 13.19
C LYS A 159 -16.67 -0.94 13.21
N GLY A 160 -15.71 -1.29 12.35
CA GLY A 160 -15.12 -2.63 12.29
C GLY A 160 -14.11 -2.92 13.40
N SER A 161 -13.65 -1.89 14.11
CA SER A 161 -12.65 -2.03 15.17
C SER A 161 -13.25 -2.62 16.45
N THR A 162 -12.53 -3.57 17.05
CA THR A 162 -12.83 -4.12 18.38
C THR A 162 -11.57 -4.16 19.23
N PRO A 163 -11.66 -4.32 20.57
CA PRO A 163 -10.49 -4.47 21.42
C PRO A 163 -9.57 -5.65 21.04
N GLU A 164 -10.15 -6.72 20.47
CA GLU A 164 -9.44 -7.94 20.07
C GLU A 164 -8.85 -7.85 18.66
N PHE A 165 -9.36 -6.93 17.84
CA PHE A 165 -8.90 -6.71 16.47
C PHE A 165 -9.16 -5.26 16.06
N ASN A 166 -8.18 -4.41 16.26
CA ASN A 166 -8.26 -3.02 15.83
C ASN A 166 -8.21 -2.93 14.29
N SER A 167 -8.99 -2.02 13.74
CA SER A 167 -9.01 -1.80 12.30
C SER A 167 -7.69 -1.19 11.81
N ARG A 168 -7.29 -1.54 10.57
CA ARG A 168 -5.98 -1.15 10.03
C ARG A 168 -6.06 -0.58 8.63
N VAL A 169 -5.25 0.44 8.37
CA VAL A 169 -4.94 0.92 7.03
C VAL A 169 -3.48 0.60 6.72
N VAL A 170 -3.24 -0.13 5.65
CA VAL A 170 -1.88 -0.50 5.20
C VAL A 170 -1.60 0.18 3.87
N ASN A 171 -0.67 1.14 3.86
CA ASN A 171 -0.27 1.86 2.67
C ASN A 171 1.02 1.27 2.09
N VAL A 172 0.96 0.67 0.90
CA VAL A 172 2.14 0.15 0.20
C VAL A 172 2.89 1.31 -0.44
N SER A 173 3.84 1.86 0.32
CA SER A 173 4.76 2.90 -0.09
C SER A 173 5.98 2.31 -0.83
N SER A 174 7.15 2.95 -0.73
CA SER A 174 8.38 2.56 -1.44
C SER A 174 9.57 3.30 -0.87
N SER A 175 10.78 2.76 -1.03
CA SER A 175 12.03 3.53 -0.95
C SER A 175 12.08 4.70 -1.93
N GLY A 176 11.19 4.71 -2.93
CA GLY A 176 11.00 5.85 -3.81
C GLY A 176 10.71 7.17 -3.10
N HIS A 177 10.22 7.16 -1.85
CA HIS A 177 10.05 8.36 -1.03
C HIS A 177 11.35 9.13 -0.80
N HIS A 178 12.52 8.51 -1.01
CA HIS A 178 13.82 9.19 -0.95
C HIS A 178 14.03 10.21 -2.09
N ALA A 179 13.29 10.08 -3.20
CA ALA A 179 13.51 10.89 -4.39
C ALA A 179 12.92 12.31 -4.30
N SER A 180 11.95 12.54 -3.42
CA SER A 180 11.33 13.85 -3.27
C SER A 180 10.59 13.99 -1.95
N GLU A 181 10.68 15.16 -1.35
CA GLU A 181 9.70 15.64 -0.37
C GLU A 181 8.41 16.12 -1.07
N ILE A 182 7.37 16.48 -0.30
CA ILE A 182 6.15 17.07 -0.84
C ILE A 182 6.43 18.49 -1.33
N ILE A 183 6.07 18.75 -2.59
CA ILE A 183 6.24 20.05 -3.23
C ILE A 183 4.96 20.85 -3.02
N TYR A 184 4.83 21.49 -1.87
CA TYR A 184 3.60 22.17 -1.43
C TYR A 184 3.16 23.32 -2.31
N HIS A 185 4.10 24.04 -2.95
CA HIS A 185 3.79 25.15 -3.85
C HIS A 185 3.35 24.72 -5.24
N ASP A 186 3.63 23.47 -5.60
CA ASP A 186 3.23 22.85 -6.87
C ASP A 186 2.98 21.34 -6.69
N PHE A 187 2.01 21.00 -5.85
CA PHE A 187 1.68 19.62 -5.50
C PHE A 187 1.34 18.74 -6.71
N GLN A 188 0.87 19.37 -7.79
CA GLN A 188 0.48 18.72 -9.05
C GLN A 188 1.60 18.75 -10.13
N LEU A 189 2.77 19.31 -9.82
CA LEU A 189 3.88 19.47 -10.76
C LEU A 189 3.44 20.11 -12.09
N LYS A 190 2.69 21.22 -12.01
CA LYS A 190 2.13 21.94 -13.17
C LYS A 190 3.07 22.97 -13.77
N ALA A 191 4.01 23.50 -12.99
CA ALA A 191 4.96 24.48 -13.48
C ALA A 191 5.79 23.92 -14.63
N ALA A 192 6.23 24.80 -15.54
CA ALA A 192 7.09 24.40 -16.66
C ALA A 192 8.34 23.68 -16.11
N ASP A 193 8.67 22.55 -16.74
CA ASP A 193 9.83 21.69 -16.36
C ASP A 193 9.84 21.16 -14.93
N ALA A 194 8.74 21.30 -14.16
CA ALA A 194 8.64 20.79 -12.80
C ALA A 194 8.54 19.27 -12.74
N TYR A 195 7.95 18.65 -13.77
CA TYR A 195 7.72 17.21 -13.78
C TYR A 195 9.03 16.43 -13.96
N ASN A 196 9.25 15.50 -13.05
CA ASN A 196 10.24 14.45 -13.18
C ASN A 196 9.59 13.13 -12.72
N PRO A 197 9.69 12.03 -13.51
CA PRO A 197 9.02 10.76 -13.23
C PRO A 197 9.26 10.21 -11.82
N PHE A 198 10.51 10.28 -11.35
CA PHE A 198 10.87 9.78 -10.02
C PHE A 198 10.51 10.74 -8.89
N LYS A 199 10.53 12.06 -9.16
CA LYS A 199 10.07 13.07 -8.20
C LYS A 199 8.56 12.94 -7.96
N ALA A 200 7.77 12.79 -9.02
CA ALA A 200 6.33 12.56 -8.93
C ALA A 200 6.01 11.27 -8.17
N TYR A 201 6.71 10.18 -8.49
CA TYR A 201 6.59 8.92 -7.78
C TYR A 201 6.96 9.07 -6.30
N GLY A 202 8.14 9.64 -6.01
CA GLY A 202 8.63 9.83 -4.64
C GLY A 202 7.68 10.63 -3.78
N GLN A 203 7.19 11.75 -4.30
CA GLN A 203 6.18 12.58 -3.63
C GLN A 203 4.90 11.79 -3.31
N SER A 204 4.38 11.01 -4.27
CA SER A 204 3.18 10.19 -4.05
C SER A 204 3.38 9.12 -2.97
N LYS A 205 4.60 8.55 -2.89
CA LYS A 205 4.95 7.52 -1.90
C LYS A 205 5.23 8.10 -0.51
N LEU A 206 5.79 9.30 -0.43
CA LEU A 206 5.92 10.04 0.83
C LEU A 206 4.53 10.45 1.37
N ALA A 207 3.63 10.90 0.49
CA ALA A 207 2.27 11.26 0.90
C ALA A 207 1.52 10.08 1.52
N GLN A 208 1.73 8.83 1.03
CA GLN A 208 1.19 7.61 1.65
C GLN A 208 1.76 7.37 3.07
N ILE A 209 3.05 7.68 3.30
CA ILE A 209 3.65 7.57 4.64
C ILE A 209 3.02 8.59 5.58
N TYR A 210 2.94 9.85 5.17
CA TYR A 210 2.30 10.90 5.96
C TYR A 210 0.83 10.60 6.27
N MET A 211 0.09 10.05 5.31
CA MET A 211 -1.29 9.57 5.52
C MET A 211 -1.35 8.52 6.63
N SER A 212 -0.45 7.52 6.62
CA SER A 212 -0.42 6.49 7.65
C SER A 212 -0.13 7.06 9.04
N ASN A 213 0.87 7.93 9.14
CA ASN A 213 1.26 8.54 10.39
C ASN A 213 0.14 9.43 10.96
N TYR A 214 -0.51 10.22 10.09
CA TYR A 214 -1.63 11.07 10.49
C TYR A 214 -2.83 10.22 10.98
N ILE A 215 -3.21 9.18 10.22
CA ILE A 215 -4.31 8.28 10.60
C ILE A 215 -4.04 7.66 11.97
N ASP A 216 -2.85 7.10 12.19
CA ASP A 216 -2.51 6.47 13.46
C ASP A 216 -2.57 7.45 14.63
N ARG A 217 -2.00 8.64 14.45
CA ARG A 217 -1.98 9.67 15.50
C ARG A 217 -3.38 10.19 15.86
N VAL A 218 -4.27 10.34 14.87
CA VAL A 218 -5.60 10.96 15.08
C VAL A 218 -6.66 9.91 15.40
N TYR A 219 -6.62 8.75 14.76
CA TYR A 219 -7.64 7.71 14.91
C TYR A 219 -7.16 6.49 15.70
N GLY A 220 -5.86 6.32 15.95
CA GLY A 220 -5.31 5.25 16.78
C GLY A 220 -5.97 5.15 18.16
N PRO A 221 -6.19 6.27 18.90
CA PRO A 221 -6.94 6.25 20.15
C PRO A 221 -8.39 5.76 20.04
N LYS A 222 -8.94 5.69 18.82
CA LYS A 222 -10.28 5.18 18.50
C LYS A 222 -10.24 3.75 17.94
N GLY A 223 -9.07 3.08 18.00
CA GLY A 223 -8.87 1.71 17.51
C GLY A 223 -8.68 1.59 15.99
N LEU A 224 -8.32 2.67 15.29
CA LEU A 224 -8.00 2.63 13.86
C LEU A 224 -6.52 2.99 13.66
N HIS A 225 -5.69 1.99 13.42
CA HIS A 225 -4.26 2.13 13.25
C HIS A 225 -3.85 2.13 11.77
N ALA A 226 -2.71 2.76 11.46
CA ALA A 226 -2.20 2.74 10.10
C ALA A 226 -0.69 2.57 10.06
N THR A 227 -0.23 1.82 9.06
CA THR A 227 1.19 1.61 8.76
C THR A 227 1.47 1.86 7.28
N SER A 228 2.69 2.23 6.98
CA SER A 228 3.19 2.27 5.61
C SER A 228 4.39 1.34 5.47
N LEU A 229 4.69 0.91 4.24
CA LEU A 229 5.76 -0.06 4.04
C LEU A 229 6.40 -0.01 2.66
N MET A 230 7.62 -0.58 2.56
CA MET A 230 8.27 -0.96 1.32
C MET A 230 8.19 -2.49 1.17
N PRO A 231 7.64 -3.02 0.06
CA PRO A 231 7.51 -4.46 -0.15
C PRO A 231 8.84 -5.14 -0.50
N GLY A 232 9.81 -4.39 -1.05
CA GLY A 232 11.09 -4.86 -1.58
C GLY A 232 11.23 -4.58 -3.07
N GLY A 233 12.28 -5.10 -3.69
CA GLY A 233 12.45 -5.16 -5.14
C GLY A 233 11.73 -6.39 -5.70
N ILE A 234 10.68 -6.21 -6.50
CA ILE A 234 9.93 -7.31 -7.13
C ILE A 234 9.79 -7.02 -8.62
N ALA A 235 10.19 -7.97 -9.48
CA ALA A 235 9.97 -7.85 -10.90
C ALA A 235 8.45 -7.89 -11.22
N SER A 236 7.92 -6.79 -11.72
CA SER A 236 6.48 -6.65 -11.99
C SER A 236 6.21 -5.59 -13.06
N ASN A 237 4.96 -5.47 -13.49
CA ASN A 237 4.53 -4.42 -14.42
C ASN A 237 4.71 -2.98 -13.87
N LEU A 238 5.00 -2.80 -12.60
CA LEU A 238 5.29 -1.50 -12.01
C LEU A 238 6.51 -0.84 -12.67
N GLN A 239 7.52 -1.65 -13.04
CA GLN A 239 8.78 -1.16 -13.63
C GLN A 239 8.73 -0.92 -15.14
N LYS A 240 7.59 -1.07 -15.80
CA LYS A 240 7.46 -1.00 -17.30
C LYS A 240 8.02 0.28 -17.93
N HIS A 241 8.14 1.37 -17.18
CA HIS A 241 8.66 2.66 -17.65
C HIS A 241 10.10 2.93 -17.22
N LEU A 242 10.75 1.99 -16.51
CA LEU A 242 12.16 2.14 -16.14
C LEU A 242 13.07 2.04 -17.38
N PRO A 243 14.23 2.71 -17.36
CA PRO A 243 15.23 2.58 -18.40
C PRO A 243 15.69 1.14 -18.62
N GLU A 244 16.06 0.79 -19.86
CA GLU A 244 16.59 -0.54 -20.24
C GLU A 244 17.78 -0.94 -19.38
N SER A 245 18.66 0.01 -19.04
CA SER A 245 19.81 -0.21 -18.16
C SER A 245 19.42 -0.75 -16.78
N VAL A 246 18.28 -0.28 -16.21
CA VAL A 246 17.77 -0.78 -14.94
C VAL A 246 17.20 -2.19 -15.09
N HIS A 247 16.45 -2.45 -16.18
CA HIS A 247 15.98 -3.82 -16.47
C HIS A 247 17.13 -4.81 -16.66
N LYS A 248 18.23 -4.38 -17.30
CA LYS A 248 19.43 -5.17 -17.47
C LYS A 248 20.10 -5.45 -16.12
N ASP A 249 20.26 -4.42 -15.27
CA ASP A 249 20.83 -4.56 -13.92
C ASP A 249 20.03 -5.54 -13.06
N MET A 250 18.69 -5.48 -13.11
CA MET A 250 17.81 -6.43 -12.40
C MET A 250 17.97 -7.88 -12.85
N LYS A 251 18.46 -8.13 -14.05
CA LYS A 251 18.65 -9.48 -14.62
C LYS A 251 20.09 -10.00 -14.49
N GLU A 252 21.06 -9.11 -14.51
CA GLU A 252 22.47 -9.48 -14.68
C GLU A 252 23.35 -9.13 -13.48
N ASN A 253 22.96 -8.17 -12.64
CA ASN A 253 23.75 -7.78 -11.47
C ASN A 253 23.44 -8.70 -10.27
N PRO A 254 24.42 -9.52 -9.80
CA PRO A 254 24.17 -10.45 -8.69
C PRO A 254 23.69 -9.77 -7.41
N ARG A 255 24.15 -8.54 -7.12
CA ARG A 255 23.69 -7.80 -5.93
C ARG A 255 22.21 -7.44 -6.04
N THR A 256 21.78 -6.96 -7.22
CA THR A 256 20.39 -6.62 -7.48
C THR A 256 19.52 -7.88 -7.49
N ILE A 257 19.96 -8.96 -8.13
CA ILE A 257 19.27 -10.26 -8.14
C ILE A 257 19.07 -10.77 -6.70
N ASN A 258 20.13 -10.76 -5.88
CA ASN A 258 20.04 -11.21 -4.50
C ASN A 258 19.09 -10.36 -3.64
N PHE A 259 18.98 -9.07 -3.93
CA PHE A 259 18.05 -8.18 -3.26
C PHE A 259 16.58 -8.44 -3.68
N MET A 260 16.33 -8.85 -4.93
CA MET A 260 14.97 -9.08 -5.45
C MET A 260 14.23 -10.15 -4.65
N LYS A 261 12.91 -10.02 -4.62
CA LYS A 261 11.96 -10.97 -4.01
C LYS A 261 11.02 -11.55 -5.05
N SER A 262 10.47 -12.73 -4.79
CA SER A 262 9.30 -13.20 -5.52
C SER A 262 8.05 -12.36 -5.15
N PRO A 263 6.97 -12.35 -5.96
CA PRO A 263 5.73 -11.68 -5.60
C PRO A 263 5.17 -12.12 -4.24
N GLU A 264 5.26 -13.41 -3.91
CA GLU A 264 4.81 -14.00 -2.65
C GLU A 264 5.61 -13.44 -1.46
N GLN A 265 6.92 -13.28 -1.62
CA GLN A 265 7.81 -12.68 -0.62
C GLN A 265 7.62 -11.17 -0.52
N GLY A 266 7.36 -10.51 -1.66
CA GLY A 266 7.05 -9.08 -1.70
C GLY A 266 5.76 -8.71 -0.96
N ALA A 267 4.79 -9.61 -0.94
CA ALA A 267 3.52 -9.44 -0.23
C ALA A 267 3.63 -9.65 1.29
N ALA A 268 4.71 -10.28 1.79
CA ALA A 268 4.82 -10.70 3.20
C ALA A 268 4.73 -9.54 4.20
N THR A 269 5.45 -8.43 3.98
CA THR A 269 5.41 -7.26 4.88
C THR A 269 4.02 -6.64 4.91
N THR A 270 3.31 -6.60 3.77
CA THR A 270 1.93 -6.11 3.68
C THR A 270 0.97 -6.97 4.50
N VAL A 271 1.08 -8.29 4.39
CA VAL A 271 0.23 -9.22 5.15
C VAL A 271 0.56 -9.17 6.64
N LEU A 272 1.84 -9.10 7.02
CA LEU A 272 2.23 -8.93 8.42
C LEU A 272 1.66 -7.63 9.03
N ALA A 273 1.73 -6.51 8.31
CA ALA A 273 1.13 -5.25 8.73
C ALA A 273 -0.40 -5.35 8.87
N ALA A 274 -1.05 -6.11 7.98
CA ALA A 274 -2.50 -6.26 7.94
C ALA A 274 -3.06 -7.16 9.06
N VAL A 275 -2.38 -8.27 9.39
CA VAL A 275 -2.93 -9.30 10.29
C VAL A 275 -1.98 -9.73 11.42
N GLY A 276 -0.72 -9.30 11.41
CA GLY A 276 0.26 -9.70 12.43
C GLY A 276 -0.18 -9.28 13.83
N LYS A 277 -0.10 -10.20 14.80
CA LYS A 277 -0.44 -9.95 16.21
C LYS A 277 0.45 -8.89 16.85
N GLU A 278 1.69 -8.79 16.40
CA GLU A 278 2.63 -7.77 16.90
C GLU A 278 2.19 -6.33 16.54
N TRP A 279 1.30 -6.16 15.56
CA TRP A 279 0.76 -4.89 15.10
C TRP A 279 -0.62 -4.57 15.69
N GLU A 280 -1.13 -5.39 16.61
CA GLU A 280 -2.39 -5.08 17.29
C GLU A 280 -2.22 -3.84 18.18
N GLY A 281 -3.11 -2.86 18.00
CA GLY A 281 -3.06 -1.58 18.71
C GLY A 281 -1.84 -0.72 18.40
N LYS A 282 -1.19 -0.92 17.24
CA LYS A 282 0.05 -0.21 16.85
C LYS A 282 0.01 0.24 15.41
N GLY A 283 0.51 1.46 15.18
CA GLY A 283 0.70 2.03 13.85
C GLY A 283 1.74 3.13 13.82
N GLY A 284 1.63 4.08 12.88
CA GLY A 284 2.56 5.20 12.73
C GLY A 284 3.99 4.77 12.42
N LYS A 285 4.18 3.59 11.81
CA LYS A 285 5.51 3.04 11.48
C LYS A 285 5.64 2.78 9.99
N TYR A 286 6.85 3.03 9.49
CA TYR A 286 7.27 2.60 8.17
C TYR A 286 8.00 1.26 8.28
N LEU A 287 7.55 0.25 7.52
CA LEU A 287 8.02 -1.12 7.63
C LEU A 287 8.83 -1.54 6.39
N GLU A 288 9.81 -2.38 6.60
CA GLU A 288 10.59 -3.07 5.56
C GLU A 288 10.96 -4.46 6.05
N ASN A 289 10.99 -5.44 5.15
CA ASN A 289 11.48 -6.77 5.49
C ASN A 289 10.82 -7.36 6.76
N CYS A 290 9.50 -7.22 6.86
CA CYS A 290 8.68 -7.72 7.97
C CYS A 290 9.08 -7.17 9.36
N GLN A 291 9.57 -5.92 9.42
CA GLN A 291 9.92 -5.24 10.67
C GLN A 291 9.87 -3.72 10.50
N PRO A 292 9.89 -2.93 11.59
CA PRO A 292 10.11 -1.50 11.49
C PRO A 292 11.41 -1.19 10.77
N SER A 293 11.35 -0.25 9.83
CA SER A 293 12.52 0.24 9.11
C SER A 293 13.45 1.05 10.01
N MET A 294 14.68 1.24 9.58
CA MET A 294 15.70 2.01 10.26
C MET A 294 16.00 3.31 9.49
N PRO A 295 16.54 4.36 10.13
CA PRO A 295 16.99 5.55 9.42
C PRO A 295 18.02 5.23 8.33
N HIS A 296 17.90 5.87 7.16
CA HIS A 296 18.93 5.91 6.15
C HIS A 296 20.00 6.96 6.55
N PRO A 297 21.31 6.76 6.43
CA PRO A 297 22.02 5.73 5.67
C PRO A 297 22.51 4.51 6.50
N LEU A 298 21.98 4.26 7.65
CA LEU A 298 22.41 3.15 8.50
C LEU A 298 22.25 1.77 7.83
N ILE A 299 21.39 1.72 6.78
CA ILE A 299 21.16 0.51 5.99
C ILE A 299 21.70 0.72 4.57
N PRO A 300 22.55 -0.20 4.04
CA PRO A 300 23.06 -0.10 2.68
C PRO A 300 21.96 -0.14 1.61
N GLY A 301 22.20 0.56 0.50
CA GLY A 301 21.35 0.51 -0.69
C GLY A 301 20.09 1.37 -0.58
N MET A 302 18.96 0.85 -1.10
CA MET A 302 17.67 1.57 -1.15
C MET A 302 16.82 1.33 0.10
N MET A 303 17.40 0.80 1.16
CA MET A 303 16.71 0.51 2.42
C MET A 303 16.73 1.71 3.37
N GLY A 304 15.87 1.66 4.36
CA GLY A 304 15.78 2.72 5.38
C GLY A 304 14.84 3.85 5.00
N TYR A 305 14.64 4.76 5.93
CA TYR A 305 13.79 5.93 5.73
C TYR A 305 14.57 7.24 5.89
N LYS A 306 14.09 8.31 5.24
CA LYS A 306 14.58 9.67 5.45
C LYS A 306 13.90 10.29 6.67
N ASP A 307 14.64 11.08 7.45
CA ASP A 307 14.16 11.65 8.73
C ASP A 307 12.85 12.44 8.60
N TYR A 308 12.61 13.06 7.43
CA TYR A 308 11.40 13.83 7.19
C TYR A 308 10.10 13.03 7.20
N ILE A 309 10.16 11.67 7.15
CA ILE A 309 8.92 10.87 7.14
C ILE A 309 8.12 10.92 8.45
N TYR A 310 8.74 11.37 9.54
CA TYR A 310 8.12 11.51 10.87
C TYR A 310 7.95 12.97 11.30
N ASP A 311 7.85 13.89 10.34
CA ASP A 311 7.60 15.32 10.57
C ASP A 311 6.09 15.58 10.68
N SER A 312 5.57 15.70 11.89
CA SER A 312 4.14 15.88 12.15
C SER A 312 3.55 17.18 11.57
N GLU A 313 4.37 18.23 11.39
CA GLU A 313 3.90 19.46 10.75
C GLU A 313 3.69 19.25 9.25
N LYS A 314 4.61 18.54 8.59
CA LYS A 314 4.48 18.15 7.17
C LYS A 314 3.33 17.17 6.96
N GLU A 315 3.13 16.22 7.88
CA GLU A 315 1.97 15.33 7.87
C GLU A 315 0.65 16.12 7.89
N ASN A 316 0.49 17.04 8.85
CA ASN A 316 -0.69 17.89 8.99
C ASN A 316 -0.89 18.79 7.76
N ARG A 317 0.19 19.35 7.23
CA ARG A 317 0.15 20.19 6.04
C ARG A 317 -0.30 19.39 4.80
N THR A 318 0.26 18.19 4.62
CA THR A 318 -0.10 17.30 3.50
C THR A 318 -1.56 16.87 3.61
N TRP A 319 -2.02 16.52 4.81
CA TRP A 319 -3.43 16.15 5.05
C TRP A 319 -4.37 17.28 4.65
N ARG A 320 -4.16 18.50 5.14
CA ARG A 320 -4.98 19.68 4.80
C ARG A 320 -4.97 19.99 3.32
N LEU A 321 -3.79 19.98 2.69
CA LEU A 321 -3.65 20.18 1.24
C LEU A 321 -4.42 19.13 0.45
N THR A 322 -4.46 17.89 0.93
CA THR A 322 -5.19 16.80 0.27
C THR A 322 -6.70 16.99 0.39
N LEU A 323 -7.20 17.37 1.57
CA LEU A 323 -8.62 17.70 1.74
C LEU A 323 -9.04 18.84 0.81
N GLU A 324 -8.25 19.91 0.76
CA GLU A 324 -8.48 21.04 -0.14
C GLU A 324 -8.47 20.59 -1.61
N THR A 325 -7.47 19.80 -2.03
CA THR A 325 -7.32 19.28 -3.39
C THR A 325 -8.54 18.44 -3.82
N LEU A 326 -9.10 17.66 -2.91
CA LEU A 326 -10.24 16.78 -3.17
C LEU A 326 -11.61 17.43 -2.86
N GLY A 327 -11.63 18.69 -2.40
CA GLY A 327 -12.85 19.38 -2.00
C GLY A 327 -13.58 18.74 -0.82
N LEU A 328 -12.81 18.15 0.11
CA LEU A 328 -13.32 17.47 1.30
C LEU A 328 -13.27 18.39 2.52
N GLN A 329 -14.23 18.22 3.44
CA GLN A 329 -14.27 18.96 4.70
C GLN A 329 -14.22 17.99 5.88
N GLU A 330 -13.41 18.28 6.89
CA GLU A 330 -13.50 17.57 8.16
C GLU A 330 -14.85 17.90 8.81
N THR A 331 -15.69 16.89 8.97
CA THR A 331 -16.85 17.02 9.85
C THR A 331 -16.36 17.00 11.28
N SER A 332 -16.61 18.08 12.00
CA SER A 332 -16.30 18.26 13.43
C SER A 332 -16.82 17.12 14.30
#